data_64c1e0081bed99cfcb338b075a7defe8
#
_entry.id   64c1e0081bed99cfcb338b075a7defe8
#
_cell.length_a   1.000
_cell.length_b   1.000
_cell.length_c   1.000
_cell.angle_alpha   90.00
_cell.angle_beta   90.00
_cell.angle_gamma   90.00
#
_symmetry.space_group_name_H-M   'P 1'
#
loop_
_entity.id
_entity.type
_entity.pdbx_description
1 polymer ?
#
loop_
_entity_poly.entity_id
_entity_poly.type
_entity_poly.pdbx_seq_one_letter_code
_entity_poly.pdbx_strand_id
1 'polypeptide(L)'
;LKSQAMVLQNVTITAGNEDPAYTIMRKAIAKAKYHAQQIDSYSAKVYIKGKGRLKDYPWLAKRALEKEGITKDRLFISESVSEVHYTRPNKFEEKVIAVFSDGNDNNTSPNAYVFGSFYAPEIAGTVSPLSPRAFSYYRFEYLGTFKDQDYDVSKVRVIPRSKGDNVFIGDLFIVEDRWSIHSLDFHVSKLGIDFEVKQLYHPIEGKAWLPVSQQFDVE
;
A
#
# COMPACT_ATOMS: atom_id res chain seq x y z
N LEU A 1 -17.76 6.01 5.39
CA LEU A 1 -16.64 6.14 6.34
C LEU A 1 -16.65 7.59 6.87
N LYS A 2 -16.88 7.79 8.17
CA LYS A 2 -16.74 9.11 8.78
C LYS A 2 -15.25 9.36 8.97
N SER A 3 -14.73 10.44 8.37
CA SER A 3 -13.37 10.91 8.65
C SER A 3 -13.34 11.39 10.12
N GLN A 4 -12.63 10.67 10.98
CA GLN A 4 -12.27 11.17 12.29
C GLN A 4 -11.06 12.08 12.12
N ALA A 5 -11.17 13.31 12.61
CA ALA A 5 -10.03 14.22 12.69
C ALA A 5 -9.02 13.63 13.69
N MET A 6 -7.85 13.22 13.21
CA MET A 6 -6.74 12.77 14.05
C MET A 6 -6.06 13.99 14.67
N VAL A 7 -6.03 14.07 16.00
CA VAL A 7 -5.24 15.07 16.72
C VAL A 7 -3.83 14.51 16.92
N LEU A 8 -2.90 14.98 16.11
CA LEU A 8 -1.48 14.66 16.28
C LEU A 8 -0.90 15.52 17.42
N GLN A 9 -0.16 14.89 18.33
CA GLN A 9 0.60 15.63 19.33
C GLN A 9 1.78 16.33 18.67
N ASN A 10 1.98 17.61 18.98
CA ASN A 10 3.11 18.38 18.48
C ASN A 10 4.42 17.79 19.01
N VAL A 11 5.33 17.44 18.12
CA VAL A 11 6.68 16.98 18.46
C VAL A 11 7.66 18.11 18.32
N THR A 12 8.33 18.45 19.40
CA THR A 12 9.46 19.39 19.36
C THR A 12 10.75 18.60 19.13
N ILE A 13 11.31 18.71 17.93
CA ILE A 13 12.62 18.12 17.61
C ILE A 13 13.68 19.10 18.12
N THR A 14 14.48 18.70 19.11
CA THR A 14 15.61 19.50 19.63
C THR A 14 16.79 19.36 18.66
N ALA A 15 17.40 20.47 18.30
CA ALA A 15 18.56 20.50 17.41
C ALA A 15 19.71 19.63 17.97
N GLY A 16 20.13 18.62 17.20
CA GLY A 16 21.23 17.71 17.53
C GLY A 16 20.84 16.23 17.67
N ASN A 17 19.56 15.89 17.77
CA ASN A 17 19.10 14.50 17.79
C ASN A 17 18.60 14.08 16.39
N GLU A 18 18.89 12.83 16.03
CA GLU A 18 18.32 12.20 14.83
C GLU A 18 16.78 12.20 14.93
N ASP A 19 16.10 12.44 13.81
CA ASP A 19 14.65 12.41 13.75
C ASP A 19 14.11 11.04 14.27
N PRO A 20 13.12 11.03 15.19
CA PRO A 20 12.55 9.82 15.77
C PRO A 20 12.07 8.79 14.72
N ALA A 21 11.67 9.25 13.53
CA ALA A 21 11.31 8.39 12.42
C ALA A 21 12.39 7.34 12.10
N TYR A 22 13.67 7.69 12.21
CA TYR A 22 14.75 6.74 11.90
C TYR A 22 14.80 5.58 12.89
N THR A 23 14.56 5.83 14.18
CA THR A 23 14.47 4.79 15.18
C THR A 23 13.26 3.89 14.96
N ILE A 24 12.09 4.48 14.66
CA ILE A 24 10.85 3.76 14.33
C ILE A 24 11.08 2.86 13.11
N MET A 25 11.63 3.42 12.04
CA MET A 25 11.87 2.70 10.80
C MET A 25 12.91 1.58 10.95
N ARG A 26 13.99 1.77 11.71
CA ARG A 26 14.94 0.68 12.01
C ARG A 26 14.25 -0.51 12.67
N LYS A 27 13.38 -0.27 13.64
CA LYS A 27 12.62 -1.31 14.34
C LYS A 27 11.61 -1.98 13.40
N ALA A 28 10.87 -1.22 12.61
CA ALA A 28 9.91 -1.74 11.64
C ALA A 28 10.59 -2.58 10.55
N ILE A 29 11.71 -2.10 9.98
CA ILE A 29 12.52 -2.84 9.00
C ILE A 29 13.07 -4.14 9.60
N ALA A 30 13.59 -4.10 10.83
CA ALA A 30 14.09 -5.30 11.51
C ALA A 30 12.99 -6.34 11.74
N LYS A 31 11.73 -5.92 11.91
CA LYS A 31 10.57 -6.79 12.09
C LYS A 31 9.86 -7.18 10.78
N ALA A 32 10.19 -6.56 9.66
CA ALA A 32 9.49 -6.78 8.38
C ALA A 32 9.45 -8.26 7.98
N LYS A 33 10.59 -8.96 8.05
CA LYS A 33 10.64 -10.41 7.75
C LYS A 33 9.77 -11.24 8.70
N TYR A 34 9.74 -10.90 9.98
CA TYR A 34 8.90 -11.57 10.97
C TYR A 34 7.42 -11.39 10.60
N HIS A 35 6.98 -10.15 10.31
CA HIS A 35 5.60 -9.88 9.94
C HIS A 35 5.20 -10.54 8.62
N ALA A 36 6.10 -10.57 7.63
CA ALA A 36 5.86 -11.26 6.35
C ALA A 36 5.69 -12.77 6.51
N GLN A 37 6.28 -13.38 7.55
CA GLN A 37 6.29 -14.83 7.77
C GLN A 37 5.48 -15.27 8.99
N GLN A 38 4.73 -14.36 9.62
CA GLN A 38 4.05 -14.62 10.88
C GLN A 38 2.90 -15.62 10.73
N ILE A 39 2.34 -15.77 9.54
CA ILE A 39 1.20 -16.62 9.25
C ILE A 39 1.60 -17.73 8.30
N ASP A 40 1.37 -18.97 8.69
CA ASP A 40 1.63 -20.15 7.86
C ASP A 40 0.56 -20.35 6.78
N SER A 41 -0.70 -20.09 7.12
CA SER A 41 -1.80 -20.14 6.17
C SER A 41 -2.96 -19.26 6.62
N TYR A 42 -3.72 -18.74 5.67
CA TYR A 42 -4.99 -18.06 5.94
C TYR A 42 -5.96 -18.24 4.78
N SER A 43 -7.23 -18.11 5.11
CA SER A 43 -8.31 -17.98 4.13
C SER A 43 -9.00 -16.64 4.35
N ALA A 44 -9.26 -15.93 3.26
CA ALA A 44 -9.91 -14.63 3.33
C ALA A 44 -10.88 -14.44 2.17
N LYS A 45 -11.93 -13.66 2.42
CA LYS A 45 -12.74 -13.08 1.35
C LYS A 45 -12.20 -11.69 1.08
N VAL A 46 -11.73 -11.47 -0.14
CA VAL A 46 -11.12 -10.23 -0.58
C VAL A 46 -12.10 -9.48 -1.48
N TYR A 47 -12.38 -8.23 -1.12
CA TYR A 47 -13.10 -7.29 -1.97
C TYR A 47 -12.12 -6.25 -2.47
N ILE A 48 -12.07 -6.08 -3.78
CA ILE A 48 -11.23 -5.09 -4.44
C ILE A 48 -12.13 -4.14 -5.22
N LYS A 49 -11.90 -2.86 -5.01
CA LYS A 49 -12.47 -1.79 -5.83
C LYS A 49 -11.35 -1.00 -6.46
N GLY A 50 -11.31 -0.98 -7.78
CA GLY A 50 -10.42 -0.17 -8.58
C GLY A 50 -11.18 0.95 -9.26
N LYS A 51 -10.58 2.13 -9.34
CA LYS A 51 -11.02 3.22 -10.21
C LYS A 51 -9.80 3.75 -10.97
N GLY A 52 -9.98 4.04 -12.22
CA GLY A 52 -8.96 4.58 -13.09
C GLY A 52 -9.52 5.64 -14.01
N ARG A 53 -8.71 6.64 -14.34
CA ARG A 53 -9.01 7.66 -15.33
C ARG A 53 -7.78 7.88 -16.18
N LEU A 54 -7.94 7.77 -17.49
CA LEU A 54 -6.87 8.08 -18.42
C LEU A 54 -6.91 9.58 -18.75
N LYS A 55 -5.93 10.34 -18.27
CA LYS A 55 -5.84 11.79 -18.48
C LYS A 55 -5.30 12.12 -19.86
N ASP A 56 -4.33 11.34 -20.35
CA ASP A 56 -3.73 11.50 -21.67
C ASP A 56 -3.18 10.19 -22.23
N TYR A 57 -3.08 10.07 -23.54
CA TYR A 57 -2.49 8.93 -24.23
C TYR A 57 -1.81 9.37 -25.52
N PRO A 58 -0.76 8.67 -25.96
CA PRO A 58 -0.11 8.98 -27.24
C PRO A 58 -1.11 8.96 -28.39
N TRP A 59 -1.02 9.94 -29.28
CA TRP A 59 -1.92 10.07 -30.42
C TRP A 59 -2.01 8.81 -31.30
N LEU A 60 -0.92 8.02 -31.35
CA LEU A 60 -0.86 6.73 -32.05
C LEU A 60 -1.77 5.65 -31.42
N ALA A 61 -1.98 5.69 -30.12
CA ALA A 61 -2.82 4.74 -29.40
C ALA A 61 -4.31 5.13 -29.40
N LYS A 62 -4.63 6.39 -29.75
CA LYS A 62 -5.98 6.96 -29.69
C LYS A 62 -7.05 6.08 -30.36
N ARG A 63 -6.83 5.69 -31.61
CA ARG A 63 -7.81 4.87 -32.36
C ARG A 63 -8.02 3.47 -31.80
N ALA A 64 -6.98 2.87 -31.23
CA ALA A 64 -7.07 1.55 -30.63
C ALA A 64 -7.87 1.61 -29.31
N LEU A 65 -7.56 2.59 -28.45
CA LEU A 65 -8.22 2.81 -27.18
C LEU A 65 -9.70 3.20 -27.34
N GLU A 66 -10.01 4.11 -28.28
CA GLU A 66 -11.39 4.53 -28.55
C GLU A 66 -12.27 3.37 -29.10
N LYS A 67 -11.70 2.42 -29.85
CA LYS A 67 -12.40 1.22 -30.31
C LYS A 67 -12.79 0.31 -29.16
N GLU A 68 -12.02 0.29 -28.09
CA GLU A 68 -12.30 -0.47 -26.87
C GLU A 68 -13.13 0.33 -25.84
N GLY A 69 -13.64 1.51 -26.23
CA GLY A 69 -14.45 2.36 -25.39
C GLY A 69 -13.65 3.15 -24.34
N ILE A 70 -12.32 3.13 -24.44
CA ILE A 70 -11.42 3.88 -23.57
C ILE A 70 -11.28 5.29 -24.13
N THR A 71 -11.98 6.24 -23.52
CA THR A 71 -11.94 7.65 -23.93
C THR A 71 -11.27 8.48 -22.84
N LYS A 72 -10.69 9.62 -23.27
CA LYS A 72 -10.07 10.58 -22.35
C LYS A 72 -11.09 11.01 -21.28
N ASP A 73 -10.61 11.11 -20.04
CA ASP A 73 -11.37 11.52 -18.85
C ASP A 73 -12.54 10.58 -18.44
N ARG A 74 -12.76 9.46 -19.14
CA ARG A 74 -13.72 8.46 -18.71
C ARG A 74 -13.23 7.80 -17.41
N LEU A 75 -14.12 7.75 -16.43
CA LEU A 75 -13.88 7.00 -15.19
C LEU A 75 -14.21 5.52 -15.44
N PHE A 76 -13.23 4.65 -15.20
CA PHE A 76 -13.40 3.20 -15.17
C PHE A 76 -13.53 2.74 -13.73
N ILE A 77 -14.51 1.90 -13.46
CA ILE A 77 -14.73 1.29 -12.15
C ILE A 77 -14.73 -0.22 -12.32
N SER A 78 -13.94 -0.90 -11.50
CA SER A 78 -13.96 -2.34 -11.39
C SER A 78 -14.15 -2.75 -9.94
N GLU A 79 -14.92 -3.79 -9.71
CA GLU A 79 -15.12 -4.38 -8.40
C GLU A 79 -15.02 -5.89 -8.52
N SER A 80 -14.35 -6.55 -7.59
CA SER A 80 -14.28 -8.01 -7.54
C SER A 80 -14.38 -8.52 -6.11
N VAL A 81 -14.94 -9.72 -5.98
CA VAL A 81 -14.95 -10.49 -4.74
C VAL A 81 -14.33 -11.82 -5.02
N SER A 82 -13.31 -12.20 -4.26
CA SER A 82 -12.64 -13.48 -4.37
C SER A 82 -12.49 -14.15 -3.00
N GLU A 83 -12.54 -15.46 -2.97
CA GLU A 83 -12.04 -16.29 -1.87
C GLU A 83 -10.59 -16.62 -2.16
N VAL A 84 -9.72 -16.31 -1.22
CA VAL A 84 -8.28 -16.56 -1.32
C VAL A 84 -7.83 -17.49 -0.22
N HIS A 85 -6.96 -18.43 -0.57
CA HIS A 85 -6.29 -19.32 0.36
C HIS A 85 -4.78 -19.16 0.15
N TYR A 86 -4.10 -18.72 1.18
CA TYR A 86 -2.65 -18.59 1.19
C TYR A 86 -2.05 -19.67 2.09
N THR A 87 -0.98 -20.29 1.62
CA THR A 87 -0.14 -21.18 2.41
C THR A 87 1.33 -20.88 2.10
N ARG A 88 2.10 -20.69 3.15
CA ARG A 88 3.54 -20.44 3.07
C ARG A 88 4.27 -21.61 2.41
N PRO A 89 5.36 -21.41 1.62
CA PRO A 89 5.99 -20.10 1.43
C PRO A 89 5.35 -19.22 0.36
N ASN A 90 4.65 -19.76 -0.65
CA ASN A 90 4.15 -18.99 -1.80
C ASN A 90 2.94 -19.65 -2.49
N LYS A 91 2.27 -20.60 -1.83
CA LYS A 91 1.09 -21.22 -2.42
C LYS A 91 -0.11 -20.29 -2.23
N PHE A 92 -0.67 -19.86 -3.34
CA PHE A 92 -1.83 -19.01 -3.39
C PHE A 92 -2.88 -19.61 -4.31
N GLU A 93 -4.09 -19.76 -3.80
CA GLU A 93 -5.24 -20.24 -4.56
C GLU A 93 -6.32 -19.17 -4.48
N GLU A 94 -6.87 -18.80 -5.63
CA GLU A 94 -7.94 -17.83 -5.73
C GLU A 94 -9.14 -18.41 -6.44
N LYS A 95 -10.32 -18.18 -5.86
CA LYS A 95 -11.59 -18.42 -6.50
C LYS A 95 -12.36 -17.11 -6.61
N VAL A 96 -12.47 -16.59 -7.81
CA VAL A 96 -13.28 -15.40 -8.10
C VAL A 96 -14.76 -15.74 -7.95
N ILE A 97 -15.47 -15.01 -7.08
CA ILE A 97 -16.91 -15.20 -6.81
C ILE A 97 -17.75 -14.29 -7.70
N ALA A 98 -17.32 -13.01 -7.80
CA ALA A 98 -18.05 -12.01 -8.56
C ALA A 98 -17.09 -10.96 -9.10
N VAL A 99 -17.37 -10.48 -10.30
CA VAL A 99 -16.66 -9.36 -10.95
C VAL A 99 -17.70 -8.42 -11.53
N PHE A 100 -17.49 -7.14 -11.30
CA PHE A 100 -18.17 -6.06 -12.00
C PHE A 100 -17.10 -5.16 -12.62
N SER A 101 -17.19 -4.88 -13.90
CA SER A 101 -16.30 -3.98 -14.61
C SER A 101 -17.11 -3.12 -15.58
N ASP A 102 -16.89 -1.81 -15.53
CA ASP A 102 -17.42 -0.86 -16.52
C ASP A 102 -16.46 -0.76 -17.72
N GLY A 103 -16.23 -1.90 -18.37
CA GLY A 103 -15.35 -2.05 -19.52
C GLY A 103 -15.16 -3.53 -19.87
N ASN A 104 -14.46 -3.80 -20.96
CA ASN A 104 -14.24 -5.19 -21.44
C ASN A 104 -13.16 -5.97 -20.66
N ASP A 105 -12.81 -5.53 -19.46
CA ASP A 105 -11.72 -6.13 -18.69
C ASP A 105 -12.23 -7.30 -17.87
N ASN A 106 -12.21 -8.48 -18.49
CA ASN A 106 -12.51 -9.75 -17.83
C ASN A 106 -11.40 -10.24 -16.89
N ASN A 107 -10.38 -9.43 -16.59
CA ASN A 107 -9.15 -9.87 -15.95
C ASN A 107 -8.83 -9.08 -14.66
N THR A 108 -9.82 -8.83 -13.82
CA THR A 108 -9.63 -8.27 -12.49
C THR A 108 -9.31 -9.37 -11.48
N SER A 109 -8.16 -10.05 -11.66
CA SER A 109 -7.64 -10.92 -10.63
C SER A 109 -6.97 -10.08 -9.55
N PRO A 110 -7.31 -10.24 -8.26
CA PRO A 110 -6.64 -9.57 -7.15
C PRO A 110 -5.18 -9.99 -6.96
N ASN A 111 -4.70 -10.99 -7.71
CA ASN A 111 -3.36 -11.57 -7.56
C ASN A 111 -2.25 -10.51 -7.48
N ALA A 112 -2.24 -9.53 -8.38
CA ALA A 112 -1.22 -8.48 -8.38
C ALA A 112 -1.22 -7.63 -7.09
N TYR A 113 -2.35 -7.52 -6.42
CA TYR A 113 -2.54 -6.67 -5.24
C TYR A 113 -2.43 -7.45 -3.93
N VAL A 114 -2.82 -8.71 -3.92
CA VAL A 114 -2.76 -9.57 -2.73
C VAL A 114 -1.34 -10.05 -2.46
N PHE A 115 -0.50 -10.21 -3.51
CA PHE A 115 0.92 -10.58 -3.36
C PHE A 115 1.84 -9.39 -3.04
N GLY A 116 1.35 -8.17 -3.15
CA GLY A 116 2.12 -6.95 -2.89
C GLY A 116 2.23 -6.63 -1.40
N SER A 117 2.94 -7.44 -0.62
CA SER A 117 3.20 -7.12 0.79
C SER A 117 4.26 -6.05 0.92
N PHE A 118 3.95 -4.94 1.63
CA PHE A 118 4.93 -3.89 1.94
C PHE A 118 6.02 -4.34 2.91
N TYR A 119 5.90 -5.51 3.52
CA TYR A 119 7.00 -6.16 4.23
C TYR A 119 8.03 -6.82 3.31
N ALA A 120 7.72 -7.01 2.02
CA ALA A 120 8.68 -7.48 1.03
C ALA A 120 9.72 -6.38 0.70
N PRO A 121 10.96 -6.74 0.33
CA PRO A 121 11.98 -5.75 -0.03
C PRO A 121 11.60 -4.88 -1.22
N GLU A 122 10.83 -5.41 -2.14
CA GLU A 122 10.37 -4.74 -3.36
C GLU A 122 8.94 -5.17 -3.70
N ILE A 123 8.16 -4.25 -4.27
CA ILE A 123 6.79 -4.45 -4.72
C ILE A 123 6.70 -3.94 -6.16
N ALA A 124 6.41 -4.84 -7.09
CA ALA A 124 6.32 -4.53 -8.52
C ALA A 124 7.54 -3.72 -9.04
N GLY A 125 8.76 -4.04 -8.58
CA GLY A 125 10.00 -3.36 -8.95
C GLY A 125 10.21 -2.00 -8.27
N THR A 126 9.37 -1.65 -7.28
CA THR A 126 9.53 -0.45 -6.44
C THR A 126 10.06 -0.84 -5.08
N VAL A 127 11.09 -0.14 -4.60
CA VAL A 127 11.72 -0.45 -3.31
C VAL A 127 10.75 -0.13 -2.17
N SER A 128 10.48 -1.11 -1.32
CA SER A 128 9.63 -0.90 -0.15
C SER A 128 10.31 0.02 0.87
N PRO A 129 9.56 0.92 1.54
CA PRO A 129 10.07 1.66 2.70
C PRO A 129 10.49 0.78 3.88
N LEU A 130 10.05 -0.48 3.91
CA LEU A 130 10.48 -1.48 4.89
C LEU A 130 11.58 -2.42 4.37
N SER A 131 12.14 -2.13 3.20
CA SER A 131 13.31 -2.84 2.67
C SER A 131 14.53 -2.66 3.58
N PRO A 132 15.40 -3.68 3.71
CA PRO A 132 16.72 -3.50 4.36
C PRO A 132 17.57 -2.38 3.75
N ARG A 133 17.30 -2.01 2.47
CA ARG A 133 17.97 -0.93 1.75
C ARG A 133 17.24 0.42 1.82
N ALA A 134 16.13 0.52 2.60
CA ALA A 134 15.26 1.68 2.59
C ALA A 134 15.99 3.01 2.86
N PHE A 135 16.96 3.04 3.78
CA PHE A 135 17.70 4.25 4.10
C PHE A 135 18.58 4.79 2.97
N SER A 136 18.92 3.97 1.98
CA SER A 136 19.60 4.41 0.76
C SER A 136 18.67 5.11 -0.23
N TYR A 137 17.37 4.80 -0.18
CA TYR A 137 16.37 5.30 -1.11
C TYR A 137 15.49 6.40 -0.53
N TYR A 138 15.32 6.41 0.82
CA TYR A 138 14.37 7.27 1.51
C TYR A 138 15.01 8.07 2.63
N ARG A 139 14.43 9.24 2.89
CA ARG A 139 14.47 9.97 4.15
C ARG A 139 13.14 9.78 4.85
N PHE A 140 13.16 9.84 6.15
CA PHE A 140 12.00 9.65 7.00
C PHE A 140 11.82 10.85 7.91
N GLU A 141 10.58 11.29 8.09
CA GLU A 141 10.21 12.41 8.93
C GLU A 141 9.09 11.97 9.86
N TYR A 142 9.25 12.20 11.15
CA TYR A 142 8.25 11.88 12.14
C TYR A 142 7.19 12.97 12.20
N LEU A 143 5.91 12.60 12.02
CA LEU A 143 4.80 13.53 12.02
C LEU A 143 3.92 13.45 13.27
N GLY A 144 4.30 12.64 14.25
CA GLY A 144 3.56 12.48 15.51
C GLY A 144 3.01 11.08 15.73
N THR A 145 2.47 10.88 16.93
CA THR A 145 1.78 9.65 17.36
C THR A 145 0.33 9.95 17.70
N PHE A 146 -0.54 9.03 17.40
CA PHE A 146 -1.94 9.06 17.80
C PHE A 146 -2.36 7.70 18.36
N LYS A 147 -3.49 7.68 19.05
CA LYS A 147 -4.05 6.45 19.59
C LYS A 147 -5.18 5.93 18.70
N ASP A 148 -5.10 4.66 18.32
CA ASP A 148 -6.20 3.93 17.68
C ASP A 148 -6.54 2.72 18.53
N GLN A 149 -7.71 2.77 19.18
CA GLN A 149 -8.13 1.82 20.23
C GLN A 149 -7.06 1.75 21.34
N ASP A 150 -6.43 0.59 21.51
CA ASP A 150 -5.40 0.34 22.53
C ASP A 150 -3.97 0.49 21.98
N TYR A 151 -3.81 0.88 20.71
CA TYR A 151 -2.52 0.96 20.04
C TYR A 151 -2.06 2.40 19.88
N ASP A 152 -0.81 2.66 20.23
CA ASP A 152 -0.13 3.88 19.85
C ASP A 152 0.44 3.70 18.43
N VAL A 153 0.14 4.66 17.55
CA VAL A 153 0.48 4.59 16.14
C VAL A 153 1.30 5.81 15.74
N SER A 154 2.54 5.57 15.33
CA SER A 154 3.44 6.60 14.84
C SER A 154 3.22 6.84 13.35
N LYS A 155 3.05 8.12 12.98
CA LYS A 155 2.99 8.57 11.60
C LYS A 155 4.37 8.98 11.11
N VAL A 156 4.82 8.35 10.04
CA VAL A 156 6.12 8.61 9.40
C VAL A 156 5.92 8.99 7.94
N ARG A 157 6.46 10.14 7.54
CA ARG A 157 6.53 10.53 6.14
C ARG A 157 7.71 9.86 5.46
N VAL A 158 7.45 9.26 4.30
CA VAL A 158 8.42 8.61 3.43
C VAL A 158 8.73 9.55 2.28
N ILE A 159 10.00 9.97 2.18
CA ILE A 159 10.46 10.96 1.20
C ILE A 159 11.59 10.34 0.38
N PRO A 160 11.45 10.19 -0.94
CA PRO A 160 12.52 9.71 -1.80
C PRO A 160 13.76 10.62 -1.71
N ARG A 161 14.95 10.01 -1.70
CA ARG A 161 16.21 10.77 -1.79
C ARG A 161 16.50 11.32 -3.17
N SER A 162 15.94 10.66 -4.19
CA SER A 162 16.02 11.09 -5.59
C SER A 162 14.69 10.80 -6.29
N LYS A 163 14.38 11.58 -7.31
CA LYS A 163 13.24 11.29 -8.20
C LYS A 163 13.57 10.05 -9.04
N GLY A 164 12.63 9.12 -9.13
CA GLY A 164 12.74 7.89 -9.92
C GLY A 164 11.46 7.09 -9.90
N ASP A 165 11.32 6.17 -10.84
CA ASP A 165 10.11 5.35 -11.03
C ASP A 165 10.01 4.15 -10.08
N ASN A 166 10.99 4.00 -9.18
CA ASN A 166 11.10 2.83 -8.30
C ASN A 166 11.05 3.18 -6.81
N VAL A 167 10.44 4.29 -6.46
CA VAL A 167 10.32 4.78 -5.09
C VAL A 167 8.89 5.24 -4.79
N PHE A 168 8.46 5.02 -3.55
CA PHE A 168 7.20 5.52 -3.01
C PHE A 168 7.38 6.88 -2.35
N ILE A 169 6.35 7.70 -2.35
CA ILE A 169 6.24 8.92 -1.55
C ILE A 169 4.90 8.89 -0.81
N GLY A 170 4.87 9.29 0.45
CA GLY A 170 3.62 9.36 1.22
C GLY A 170 3.80 9.10 2.69
N ASP A 171 2.79 8.60 3.34
CA ASP A 171 2.73 8.41 4.78
C ASP A 171 2.63 6.91 5.14
N LEU A 172 3.44 6.50 6.11
CA LEU A 172 3.44 5.17 6.71
C LEU A 172 3.08 5.28 8.19
N PHE A 173 2.15 4.45 8.63
CA PHE A 173 1.70 4.41 10.00
C PHE A 173 2.14 3.10 10.64
N ILE A 174 2.90 3.18 11.73
CA ILE A 174 3.51 2.05 12.42
C ILE A 174 2.92 1.91 13.81
N VAL A 175 2.44 0.73 14.15
CA VAL A 175 2.01 0.37 15.51
C VAL A 175 3.24 0.28 16.39
N GLU A 176 3.29 1.09 17.44
CA GLU A 176 4.36 1.05 18.41
C GLU A 176 4.37 -0.28 19.19
N ASP A 177 5.52 -0.65 19.74
CA ASP A 177 5.80 -1.93 20.42
C ASP A 177 5.72 -3.19 19.53
N ARG A 178 4.86 -3.20 18.53
CA ARG A 178 4.76 -4.29 17.53
C ARG A 178 5.63 -4.07 16.32
N TRP A 179 5.85 -2.80 15.95
CA TRP A 179 6.59 -2.38 14.76
C TRP A 179 6.01 -2.95 13.47
N SER A 180 4.68 -3.14 13.48
CA SER A 180 3.90 -3.58 12.33
C SER A 180 3.28 -2.40 11.60
N ILE A 181 2.93 -2.59 10.33
CA ILE A 181 2.15 -1.60 9.59
C ILE A 181 0.75 -1.53 10.21
N HIS A 182 0.29 -0.31 10.51
CA HIS A 182 -1.09 0.00 10.81
C HIS A 182 -1.83 0.37 9.52
N SER A 183 -1.27 1.29 8.77
CA SER A 183 -1.81 1.72 7.47
C SER A 183 -0.73 2.40 6.64
N LEU A 184 -1.01 2.61 5.38
CA LEU A 184 -0.15 3.39 4.48
C LEU A 184 -0.98 4.13 3.44
N ASP A 185 -0.41 5.23 2.97
CA ASP A 185 -0.94 6.06 1.88
C ASP A 185 0.24 6.50 1.02
N PHE A 186 0.46 5.81 -0.08
CA PHE A 186 1.61 6.00 -0.94
C PHE A 186 1.23 6.34 -2.37
N HIS A 187 2.07 7.17 -2.98
CA HIS A 187 2.06 7.44 -4.40
C HIS A 187 3.32 6.91 -5.04
N VAL A 188 3.20 6.43 -6.26
CA VAL A 188 4.31 6.02 -7.12
C VAL A 188 3.99 6.33 -8.56
N SER A 189 4.95 6.93 -9.27
CA SER A 189 4.86 7.14 -10.73
C SER A 189 5.65 6.04 -11.44
N LYS A 190 5.03 5.40 -12.44
CA LYS A 190 5.69 4.42 -13.31
C LYS A 190 5.29 4.63 -14.75
N LEU A 191 6.30 4.80 -15.61
CA LEU A 191 6.10 4.98 -17.06
C LEU A 191 5.11 6.10 -17.39
N GLY A 192 5.07 7.15 -16.56
CA GLY A 192 4.16 8.28 -16.73
C GLY A 192 2.74 8.04 -16.23
N ILE A 193 2.50 6.94 -15.51
CA ILE A 193 1.23 6.64 -14.86
C ILE A 193 1.41 6.82 -13.35
N ASP A 194 0.52 7.58 -12.73
CA ASP A 194 0.51 7.82 -11.30
C ASP A 194 -0.42 6.82 -10.61
N PHE A 195 0.09 6.18 -9.57
CA PHE A 195 -0.65 5.23 -8.75
C PHE A 195 -0.72 5.73 -7.32
N GLU A 196 -1.90 5.72 -6.74
CA GLU A 196 -2.11 5.87 -5.30
C GLU A 196 -2.46 4.52 -4.69
N VAL A 197 -1.78 4.16 -3.61
CA VAL A 197 -1.95 2.89 -2.91
C VAL A 197 -2.25 3.17 -1.45
N LYS A 198 -3.44 2.81 -0.98
CA LYS A 198 -3.83 2.87 0.42
C LYS A 198 -4.10 1.49 0.95
N GLN A 199 -3.51 1.17 2.10
CA GLN A 199 -3.77 -0.09 2.80
C GLN A 199 -4.06 0.18 4.27
N LEU A 200 -5.02 -0.55 4.81
CA LEU A 200 -5.32 -0.60 6.24
C LEU A 200 -5.09 -2.03 6.73
N TYR A 201 -4.41 -2.16 7.85
CA TYR A 201 -4.12 -3.42 8.52
C TYR A 201 -4.90 -3.51 9.82
N HIS A 202 -5.29 -4.71 10.19
CA HIS A 202 -5.92 -4.99 11.48
C HIS A 202 -5.29 -6.20 12.15
N PRO A 203 -5.28 -6.24 13.49
CA PRO A 203 -4.83 -7.42 14.23
C PRO A 203 -5.85 -8.54 14.06
N ILE A 204 -5.40 -9.68 13.56
CA ILE A 204 -6.19 -10.90 13.46
C ILE A 204 -5.87 -11.77 14.67
N GLU A 205 -6.90 -12.13 15.44
CA GLU A 205 -6.79 -12.89 16.70
C GLU A 205 -5.76 -12.31 17.70
N GLY A 206 -5.54 -10.99 17.66
CA GLY A 206 -4.57 -10.29 18.49
C GLY A 206 -3.08 -10.64 18.22
N LYS A 207 -2.80 -11.41 17.17
CA LYS A 207 -1.46 -11.94 16.89
C LYS A 207 -0.79 -11.29 15.71
N ALA A 208 -1.44 -11.27 14.55
CA ALA A 208 -0.85 -10.83 13.30
C ALA A 208 -1.61 -9.66 12.70
N TRP A 209 -0.89 -8.67 12.19
CA TRP A 209 -1.47 -7.56 11.46
C TRP A 209 -1.52 -7.89 9.97
N LEU A 210 -2.73 -8.01 9.42
CA LEU A 210 -2.98 -8.31 8.03
C LEU A 210 -3.71 -7.17 7.33
N PRO A 211 -3.47 -6.96 6.04
CA PRO A 211 -4.24 -5.99 5.27
C PRO A 211 -5.70 -6.43 5.17
N VAL A 212 -6.61 -5.57 5.64
CA VAL A 212 -8.07 -5.81 5.61
C VAL A 212 -8.77 -4.92 4.59
N SER A 213 -8.10 -3.85 4.15
CA SER A 213 -8.59 -2.97 3.10
C SER A 213 -7.44 -2.50 2.22
N GLN A 214 -7.67 -2.52 0.92
CA GLN A 214 -6.73 -2.01 -0.07
C GLN A 214 -7.50 -1.18 -1.09
N GLN A 215 -6.94 -0.02 -1.42
CA GLN A 215 -7.46 0.87 -2.45
C GLN A 215 -6.32 1.23 -3.40
N PHE A 216 -6.61 1.13 -4.69
CA PHE A 216 -5.70 1.52 -5.76
C PHE A 216 -6.41 2.52 -6.66
N ASP A 217 -5.83 3.68 -6.82
CA ASP A 217 -6.27 4.70 -7.75
C ASP A 217 -5.19 4.90 -8.80
N VAL A 218 -5.60 5.04 -10.06
CA VAL A 218 -4.71 5.22 -11.21
C VAL A 218 -5.12 6.49 -11.96
N GLU A 219 -4.16 7.37 -12.20
CA GLU A 219 -4.37 8.63 -12.92
C GLU A 219 -3.44 8.77 -14.13
#